data_d8f1c70b7931900e27f14e89a7f2cf5e
#
_entry.id   d8f1c70b7931900e27f14e89a7f2cf5e
#
_cell.length_a   1.000
_cell.length_b   1.000
_cell.length_c   1.000
_cell.angle_alpha   90.00
_cell.angle_beta   90.00
_cell.angle_gamma   90.00
#
_symmetry.space_group_name_H-M   'P 1'
#
loop_
_entity.id
_entity.type
_entity.pdbx_description
1 polymer ?
#
loop_
_entity_poly.entity_id
_entity_poly.type
_entity_poly.pdbx_seq_one_letter_code
_entity_poly.pdbx_strand_id
1 'polypeptide(L)'
;SSKEFTETDPPNFFGSFYSRSKGVIDQLLNDFPVLNIRLRMPFDGTGSERNLINKIKTYDRLLDTENSMTYIPDMLSAVGQLIEKKATGPYNIINPGAMTPYRIMELYKEIVDPSHTFELLKEEDLPEVAFAGRSSCVLSGKKLESEGIVMKPVEEAVREALETLKSAANS
;
A
#
# COMPACT_ATOMS: atom_id res chain seq x y z
N SER A 1 7.39 10.10 14.85
CA SER A 1 7.36 9.10 13.76
C SER A 1 6.77 7.81 14.31
N SER A 2 5.75 7.30 13.64
CA SER A 2 5.17 5.99 13.94
C SER A 2 6.26 4.90 13.79
N LYS A 3 6.21 3.89 14.67
CA LYS A 3 7.13 2.74 14.58
C LYS A 3 6.95 2.05 13.23
N GLU A 4 8.01 1.91 12.45
CA GLU A 4 8.02 1.06 11.25
C GLU A 4 8.11 -0.41 11.65
N PHE A 5 7.29 -1.26 11.01
CA PHE A 5 7.33 -2.72 11.22
C PHE A 5 8.27 -3.38 10.22
N THR A 6 9.18 -4.18 10.74
CA THR A 6 10.14 -4.97 9.97
C THR A 6 9.60 -6.38 9.67
N GLU A 7 10.33 -7.15 8.89
CA GLU A 7 9.99 -8.54 8.60
C GLU A 7 10.06 -9.46 9.81
N THR A 8 10.78 -9.05 10.87
CA THR A 8 10.89 -9.80 12.12
C THR A 8 9.79 -9.49 13.13
N ASP A 9 9.04 -8.40 12.92
CA ASP A 9 7.89 -8.08 13.76
C ASP A 9 6.74 -9.07 13.46
N PRO A 10 6.14 -9.69 14.50
CA PRO A 10 5.00 -10.59 14.30
C PRO A 10 3.74 -9.81 13.91
N PRO A 11 2.78 -10.46 13.20
CA PRO A 11 1.46 -9.89 12.98
C PRO A 11 0.80 -9.50 14.31
N ASN A 12 0.25 -8.28 14.39
CA ASN A 12 -0.32 -7.72 15.61
C ASN A 12 -1.77 -7.22 15.47
N PHE A 13 -2.37 -7.34 14.28
CA PHE A 13 -3.76 -6.95 14.03
C PHE A 13 -4.63 -8.18 13.73
N PHE A 14 -5.57 -8.48 14.63
CA PHE A 14 -6.45 -9.65 14.57
C PHE A 14 -7.95 -9.26 14.53
N GLY A 15 -8.27 -8.02 14.14
CA GLY A 15 -9.62 -7.44 14.16
C GLY A 15 -10.60 -8.05 13.16
N SER A 16 -10.14 -8.84 12.17
CA SER A 16 -10.99 -9.52 11.20
C SER A 16 -10.57 -10.97 10.99
N PHE A 17 -11.48 -11.82 10.46
CA PHE A 17 -11.14 -13.18 10.04
C PHE A 17 -10.03 -13.17 8.99
N TYR A 18 -10.10 -12.25 8.04
CA TYR A 18 -9.08 -12.08 7.00
C TYR A 18 -7.69 -11.80 7.60
N SER A 19 -7.57 -10.83 8.51
CA SER A 19 -6.28 -10.50 9.11
C SER A 19 -5.73 -11.63 9.98
N ARG A 20 -6.59 -12.36 10.70
CA ARG A 20 -6.17 -13.55 11.46
C ARG A 20 -5.64 -14.65 10.56
N SER A 21 -6.37 -15.00 9.50
CA SER A 21 -5.94 -16.06 8.57
C SER A 21 -4.63 -15.71 7.85
N LYS A 22 -4.47 -14.46 7.42
CA LYS A 22 -3.23 -13.98 6.80
C LYS A 22 -2.05 -14.00 7.78
N GLY A 23 -2.26 -13.58 9.02
CA GLY A 23 -1.22 -13.62 10.06
C GLY A 23 -0.75 -15.03 10.37
N VAL A 24 -1.65 -16.03 10.46
CA VAL A 24 -1.29 -17.43 10.68
C VAL A 24 -0.50 -17.99 9.49
N ILE A 25 -0.95 -17.72 8.26
CA ILE A 25 -0.24 -18.18 7.05
C ILE A 25 1.16 -17.55 6.97
N ASP A 26 1.26 -16.25 7.23
CA ASP A 26 2.55 -15.55 7.22
C ASP A 26 3.55 -16.17 8.20
N GLN A 27 3.11 -16.52 9.42
CA GLN A 27 3.94 -17.20 10.41
C GLN A 27 4.31 -18.62 9.97
N LEU A 28 3.36 -19.36 9.43
CA LEU A 28 3.59 -20.73 8.94
C LEU A 28 4.64 -20.77 7.83
N LEU A 29 4.63 -19.79 6.92
CA LEU A 29 5.58 -19.72 5.81
C LEU A 29 7.03 -19.49 6.24
N ASN A 30 7.28 -19.03 7.47
CA ASN A 30 8.64 -18.88 7.99
C ASN A 30 9.37 -20.23 8.18
N ASP A 31 8.63 -21.33 8.29
CA ASP A 31 9.20 -22.67 8.44
C ASP A 31 9.58 -23.31 7.09
N PHE A 32 9.31 -22.62 5.98
CA PHE A 32 9.56 -23.13 4.63
C PHE A 32 10.55 -22.23 3.86
N PRO A 33 11.38 -22.80 2.97
CA PRO A 33 12.32 -22.05 2.14
C PRO A 33 11.58 -21.39 0.94
N VAL A 34 10.60 -20.55 1.22
CA VAL A 34 9.78 -19.85 0.23
C VAL A 34 10.01 -18.34 0.30
N LEU A 35 9.85 -17.66 -0.81
CA LEU A 35 9.80 -16.20 -0.85
C LEU A 35 8.38 -15.74 -0.45
N ASN A 36 8.26 -15.15 0.73
CA ASN A 36 6.99 -14.60 1.24
C ASN A 36 6.99 -13.07 1.07
N ILE A 37 6.14 -12.54 0.17
CA ILE A 37 6.02 -11.11 -0.09
C ILE A 37 4.89 -10.49 0.71
N ARG A 38 5.19 -9.46 1.49
CA ARG A 38 4.23 -8.67 2.26
C ARG A 38 3.96 -7.35 1.54
N LEU A 39 2.73 -7.17 1.07
CA LEU A 39 2.27 -5.97 0.39
C LEU A 39 1.39 -5.13 1.30
N ARG A 40 1.36 -3.82 1.05
CA ARG A 40 0.42 -2.92 1.72
C ARG A 40 -0.24 -2.00 0.69
N MET A 41 -1.58 -1.94 0.71
CA MET A 41 -2.38 -1.03 -0.13
C MET A 41 -1.88 -0.97 -1.59
N PRO A 42 -1.88 -2.09 -2.33
CA PRO A 42 -1.37 -2.13 -3.69
C PRO A 42 -2.18 -1.23 -4.62
N PHE A 43 -1.48 -0.53 -5.52
CA PHE A 43 -2.06 0.38 -6.49
C PHE A 43 -1.27 0.40 -7.80
N ASP A 44 -1.91 0.88 -8.85
CA ASP A 44 -1.33 1.13 -10.17
C ASP A 44 -2.04 2.28 -10.89
N GLY A 45 -1.71 2.54 -12.14
CA GLY A 45 -2.34 3.52 -13.01
C GLY A 45 -3.47 2.97 -13.89
N THR A 46 -4.01 1.77 -13.60
CA THR A 46 -5.08 1.19 -14.41
C THR A 46 -6.47 1.66 -13.99
N GLY A 47 -7.43 1.58 -14.92
CA GLY A 47 -8.84 1.88 -14.66
C GLY A 47 -9.60 0.79 -13.89
N SER A 48 -8.93 -0.26 -13.38
CA SER A 48 -9.58 -1.35 -12.65
C SER A 48 -10.33 -0.87 -11.41
N GLU A 49 -11.55 -1.35 -11.21
CA GLU A 49 -12.35 -1.06 -10.00
C GLU A 49 -11.68 -1.57 -8.70
N ARG A 50 -10.80 -2.56 -8.81
CA ARG A 50 -10.04 -3.10 -7.67
C ARG A 50 -8.83 -2.26 -7.31
N ASN A 51 -8.42 -1.34 -8.17
CA ASN A 51 -7.32 -0.42 -7.91
C ASN A 51 -7.67 0.50 -6.73
N LEU A 52 -6.74 0.63 -5.79
CA LEU A 52 -6.90 1.48 -4.60
C LEU A 52 -7.34 2.90 -4.97
N ILE A 53 -6.70 3.54 -5.93
CA ILE A 53 -7.00 4.92 -6.35
C ILE A 53 -8.46 5.02 -6.84
N ASN A 54 -8.90 4.10 -7.69
CA ASN A 54 -10.27 4.08 -8.20
C ASN A 54 -11.30 3.80 -7.10
N LYS A 55 -10.92 3.04 -6.10
CA LYS A 55 -11.79 2.77 -4.96
C LYS A 55 -11.92 3.99 -4.05
N ILE A 56 -10.81 4.63 -3.67
CA ILE A 56 -10.87 5.77 -2.73
C ILE A 56 -11.51 7.01 -3.35
N LYS A 57 -11.41 7.22 -4.66
CA LYS A 57 -12.09 8.33 -5.36
C LYS A 57 -13.62 8.26 -5.29
N THR A 58 -14.20 7.11 -4.92
CA THR A 58 -15.66 6.96 -4.73
C THR A 58 -16.12 7.33 -3.32
N TYR A 59 -15.20 7.68 -2.43
CA TYR A 59 -15.53 8.02 -1.06
C TYR A 59 -15.66 9.53 -0.87
N ASP A 60 -16.75 9.96 -0.27
CA ASP A 60 -16.99 11.37 0.03
C ASP A 60 -16.07 11.88 1.16
N ARG A 61 -15.67 11.00 2.08
CA ARG A 61 -14.78 11.33 3.20
C ARG A 61 -13.60 10.36 3.28
N LEU A 62 -12.41 10.91 3.50
CA LEU A 62 -11.14 10.17 3.49
C LEU A 62 -10.32 10.41 4.74
N LEU A 63 -9.68 9.34 5.23
CA LEU A 63 -8.77 9.38 6.36
C LEU A 63 -7.44 10.01 5.99
N ASP A 64 -6.89 10.78 6.93
CA ASP A 64 -5.52 11.32 6.88
C ASP A 64 -4.58 10.50 7.79
N THR A 65 -4.63 9.19 7.66
CA THR A 65 -3.81 8.25 8.43
C THR A 65 -2.78 7.59 7.54
N GLU A 66 -1.51 7.73 7.91
CA GLU A 66 -0.38 7.21 7.15
C GLU A 66 -0.37 5.69 7.03
N ASN A 67 -0.07 5.21 5.83
CA ASN A 67 0.15 3.80 5.52
C ASN A 67 1.28 3.66 4.51
N SER A 68 2.04 2.57 4.60
CA SER A 68 2.87 2.12 3.48
C SER A 68 2.01 1.72 2.30
N MET A 69 2.56 1.82 1.10
CA MET A 69 1.87 1.47 -0.14
C MET A 69 2.80 0.71 -1.08
N THR A 70 2.22 -0.09 -1.96
CA THR A 70 2.94 -0.89 -2.93
C THR A 70 2.50 -0.51 -4.35
N TYR A 71 3.37 0.11 -5.12
CA TYR A 71 3.16 0.35 -6.55
C TYR A 71 3.42 -0.93 -7.33
N ILE A 72 2.41 -1.45 -8.02
CA ILE A 72 2.46 -2.77 -8.66
C ILE A 72 3.59 -2.89 -9.69
N PRO A 73 3.86 -1.91 -10.57
CA PRO A 73 5.00 -2.01 -11.50
C PRO A 73 6.35 -2.16 -10.80
N ASP A 74 6.62 -1.38 -9.75
CA ASP A 74 7.86 -1.49 -8.96
C ASP A 74 7.94 -2.84 -8.24
N MET A 75 6.83 -3.29 -7.67
CA MET A 75 6.72 -4.60 -7.03
C MET A 75 7.09 -5.74 -7.99
N LEU A 76 6.57 -5.73 -9.20
CA LEU A 76 6.85 -6.77 -10.19
C LEU A 76 8.35 -6.83 -10.52
N SER A 77 8.99 -5.66 -10.68
CA SER A 77 10.43 -5.56 -10.88
C SER A 77 11.21 -6.10 -9.67
N ALA A 78 10.85 -5.67 -8.45
CA ALA A 78 11.52 -6.10 -7.22
C ALA A 78 11.38 -7.61 -6.98
N VAL A 79 10.19 -8.17 -7.18
CA VAL A 79 9.93 -9.62 -7.04
C VAL A 79 10.73 -10.42 -8.08
N GLY A 80 10.82 -9.96 -9.33
CA GLY A 80 11.64 -10.57 -10.36
C GLY A 80 13.10 -10.68 -9.92
N GLN A 81 13.69 -9.60 -9.41
CA GLN A 81 15.05 -9.57 -8.90
C GLN A 81 15.25 -10.51 -7.68
N LEU A 82 14.29 -10.58 -6.76
CA LEU A 82 14.34 -11.51 -5.62
C LEU A 82 14.31 -12.98 -6.07
N ILE A 83 13.52 -13.31 -7.10
CA ILE A 83 13.47 -14.66 -7.69
C ILE A 83 14.80 -15.01 -8.34
N GLU A 84 15.41 -14.12 -9.11
CA GLU A 84 16.73 -14.32 -9.71
C GLU A 84 17.83 -14.56 -8.67
N LYS A 85 17.73 -13.85 -7.53
CA LYS A 85 18.62 -14.03 -6.36
C LYS A 85 18.32 -15.31 -5.56
N LYS A 86 17.24 -16.04 -5.88
CA LYS A 86 16.75 -17.18 -5.08
C LYS A 86 16.49 -16.81 -3.61
N ALA A 87 16.01 -15.59 -3.38
CA ALA A 87 15.73 -15.08 -2.06
C ALA A 87 14.60 -15.90 -1.38
N THR A 88 14.71 -16.11 -0.07
CA THR A 88 13.71 -16.81 0.75
C THR A 88 13.38 -16.01 2.01
N GLY A 89 12.28 -16.37 2.65
CA GLY A 89 11.76 -15.68 3.84
C GLY A 89 10.89 -14.47 3.50
N PRO A 90 10.42 -13.72 4.53
CA PRO A 90 9.54 -12.58 4.34
C PRO A 90 10.29 -11.35 3.82
N TYR A 91 9.66 -10.62 2.90
CA TYR A 91 10.09 -9.31 2.41
C TYR A 91 8.92 -8.33 2.38
N ASN A 92 9.09 -7.17 2.99
CA ASN A 92 8.18 -6.04 2.84
C ASN A 92 8.44 -5.37 1.49
N ILE A 93 7.52 -5.51 0.55
CA ILE A 93 7.62 -4.90 -0.77
C ILE A 93 6.75 -3.65 -0.80
N ILE A 94 7.32 -2.54 -0.38
CA ILE A 94 6.64 -1.25 -0.28
C ILE A 94 7.50 -0.14 -0.88
N ASN A 95 6.84 0.88 -1.42
CA ASN A 95 7.53 2.10 -1.85
C ASN A 95 7.97 2.91 -0.62
N PRO A 96 9.20 3.44 -0.60
CA PRO A 96 9.70 4.25 0.52
C PRO A 96 8.80 5.43 0.86
N GLY A 97 8.62 5.67 2.16
CA GLY A 97 7.70 6.67 2.70
C GLY A 97 6.34 6.11 3.06
N ALA A 98 5.47 6.99 3.53
CA ALA A 98 4.08 6.68 3.86
C ALA A 98 3.16 7.73 3.26
N MET A 99 1.91 7.37 2.97
CA MET A 99 0.95 8.28 2.38
C MET A 99 -0.45 8.02 2.93
N THR A 100 -1.29 9.04 2.92
CA THR A 100 -2.67 8.95 3.39
C THR A 100 -3.64 8.89 2.21
N PRO A 101 -4.81 8.26 2.35
CA PRO A 101 -5.86 8.32 1.34
C PRO A 101 -6.27 9.76 0.99
N TYR A 102 -6.29 10.64 2.00
CA TYR A 102 -6.58 12.07 1.81
C TYR A 102 -5.55 12.73 0.89
N ARG A 103 -4.24 12.52 1.15
CA ARG A 103 -3.16 13.06 0.33
C ARG A 103 -3.20 12.54 -1.11
N ILE A 104 -3.54 11.27 -1.32
CA ILE A 104 -3.69 10.71 -2.67
C ILE A 104 -4.78 11.45 -3.46
N MET A 105 -5.91 11.79 -2.80
CA MET A 105 -6.99 12.51 -3.48
C MET A 105 -6.68 14.00 -3.70
N GLU A 106 -5.84 14.62 -2.88
CA GLU A 106 -5.30 15.95 -3.20
C GLU A 106 -4.49 15.90 -4.51
N LEU A 107 -3.61 14.90 -4.66
CA LEU A 107 -2.84 14.69 -5.89
C LEU A 107 -3.75 14.33 -7.08
N TYR A 108 -4.80 13.52 -6.85
CA TYR A 108 -5.79 13.22 -7.89
C TYR A 108 -6.49 14.48 -8.38
N LYS A 109 -6.89 15.36 -7.47
CA LYS A 109 -7.49 16.65 -7.81
C LYS A 109 -6.50 17.56 -8.56
N GLU A 110 -5.24 17.58 -8.16
CA GLU A 110 -4.18 18.36 -8.83
C GLU A 110 -3.93 17.85 -10.26
N ILE A 111 -3.84 16.53 -10.46
CA ILE A 111 -3.34 15.94 -11.70
C ILE A 111 -4.46 15.54 -12.66
N VAL A 112 -5.53 14.91 -12.14
CA VAL A 112 -6.55 14.22 -12.97
C VAL A 112 -7.82 15.04 -13.10
N ASP A 113 -8.45 15.41 -11.99
CA ASP A 113 -9.76 16.08 -11.98
C ASP A 113 -9.83 17.21 -10.95
N PRO A 114 -9.56 18.46 -11.37
CA PRO A 114 -9.63 19.63 -10.47
C PRO A 114 -11.02 19.88 -9.85
N SER A 115 -12.08 19.30 -10.40
CA SER A 115 -13.45 19.45 -9.90
C SER A 115 -13.80 18.44 -8.81
N HIS A 116 -12.96 17.41 -8.60
CA HIS A 116 -13.21 16.36 -7.62
C HIS A 116 -13.32 16.93 -6.20
N THR A 117 -14.34 16.51 -5.46
CA THR A 117 -14.61 16.98 -4.09
C THR A 117 -14.59 15.81 -3.12
N PHE A 118 -14.01 16.04 -1.96
CA PHE A 118 -13.97 15.10 -0.84
C PHE A 118 -13.70 15.87 0.45
N GLU A 119 -13.99 15.25 1.58
CA GLU A 119 -13.80 15.83 2.91
C GLU A 119 -12.85 14.97 3.75
N LEU A 120 -12.27 15.59 4.78
CA LEU A 120 -11.49 14.87 5.78
C LEU A 120 -12.43 14.06 6.68
N LEU A 121 -12.18 12.74 6.77
CA LEU A 121 -12.80 11.88 7.76
C LEU A 121 -11.96 11.92 9.04
N LYS A 122 -12.51 12.45 10.10
CA LYS A 122 -11.87 12.46 11.41
C LYS A 122 -11.88 11.06 12.03
N GLU A 123 -10.84 10.73 12.80
CA GLU A 123 -10.75 9.42 13.47
C GLU A 123 -11.91 9.18 14.45
N GLU A 124 -12.44 10.23 15.07
CA GLU A 124 -13.61 10.17 15.97
C GLU A 124 -14.90 9.70 15.26
N ASP A 125 -15.03 9.94 13.94
CA ASP A 125 -16.19 9.56 13.13
C ASP A 125 -16.06 8.13 12.54
N LEU A 126 -14.92 7.47 12.70
CA LEU A 126 -14.66 6.13 12.16
C LEU A 126 -15.69 5.06 12.58
N PRO A 127 -16.16 5.00 13.85
CA PRO A 127 -17.15 4.01 14.26
C PRO A 127 -18.46 4.08 13.48
N GLU A 128 -18.82 5.25 12.95
CA GLU A 128 -20.04 5.46 12.16
C GLU A 128 -19.97 4.92 10.74
N VAL A 129 -18.74 4.84 10.16
CA VAL A 129 -18.53 4.49 8.75
C VAL A 129 -17.83 3.16 8.52
N ALA A 130 -17.29 2.50 9.55
CA ALA A 130 -16.58 1.23 9.40
C ALA A 130 -16.84 0.27 10.57
N PHE A 131 -17.50 -0.85 10.29
CA PHE A 131 -17.73 -1.93 11.26
C PHE A 131 -16.45 -2.69 11.65
N ALA A 132 -15.42 -2.68 10.83
CA ALA A 132 -14.14 -3.34 11.11
C ALA A 132 -13.08 -2.31 11.47
N GLY A 133 -12.36 -2.56 12.56
CA GLY A 133 -11.18 -1.77 12.92
C GLY A 133 -10.22 -1.67 11.73
N ARG A 134 -9.73 -0.47 11.44
CA ARG A 134 -8.72 -0.25 10.41
C ARG A 134 -7.34 -0.24 11.06
N SER A 135 -6.40 -0.93 10.49
CA SER A 135 -4.99 -0.85 10.90
C SER A 135 -4.28 0.19 10.04
N SER A 136 -3.72 1.22 10.66
CA SER A 136 -2.63 1.98 10.05
C SER A 136 -1.34 1.17 10.23
N CYS A 137 -0.54 1.08 9.19
CA CYS A 137 0.68 0.31 9.24
C CYS A 137 1.73 0.91 8.31
N VAL A 138 2.87 1.27 8.89
CA VAL A 138 4.05 1.67 8.16
C VAL A 138 5.07 0.53 8.25
N LEU A 139 5.43 -0.04 7.11
CA LEU A 139 6.40 -1.11 6.99
C LEU A 139 7.78 -0.55 6.67
N SER A 140 8.83 -1.25 7.09
CA SER A 140 10.21 -0.93 6.73
C SER A 140 10.61 -1.68 5.47
N GLY A 141 11.13 -0.97 4.46
CA GLY A 141 11.69 -1.54 3.23
C GLY A 141 13.19 -1.84 3.30
N LYS A 142 13.83 -1.63 4.46
CA LYS A 142 15.30 -1.72 4.61
C LYS A 142 15.90 -3.06 4.21
N LYS A 143 15.17 -4.16 4.44
CA LYS A 143 15.63 -5.48 4.02
C LYS A 143 15.71 -5.57 2.50
N LEU A 144 14.71 -5.07 1.77
CA LEU A 144 14.72 -5.02 0.31
C LEU A 144 15.87 -4.15 -0.21
N GLU A 145 16.07 -2.99 0.39
CA GLU A 145 17.17 -2.08 0.05
C GLU A 145 18.55 -2.73 0.28
N SER A 146 18.71 -3.54 1.35
CA SER A 146 19.95 -4.25 1.62
C SER A 146 20.30 -5.31 0.56
N GLU A 147 19.30 -5.78 -0.19
CA GLU A 147 19.49 -6.63 -1.37
C GLU A 147 19.93 -5.84 -2.64
N GLY A 148 20.05 -4.52 -2.52
CA GLY A 148 20.35 -3.63 -3.66
C GLY A 148 19.12 -3.36 -4.54
N ILE A 149 17.92 -3.66 -4.05
CA ILE A 149 16.66 -3.45 -4.79
C ILE A 149 16.01 -2.17 -4.26
N VAL A 150 15.91 -1.17 -5.12
CA VAL A 150 15.38 0.16 -4.79
C VAL A 150 14.06 0.37 -5.51
N MET A 151 13.02 0.70 -4.74
CA MET A 151 11.73 1.16 -5.25
C MET A 151 11.68 2.69 -5.18
N LYS A 152 10.92 3.33 -6.08
CA LYS A 152 10.77 4.79 -6.06
C LYS A 152 9.99 5.27 -4.83
N PRO A 153 10.19 6.53 -4.38
CA PRO A 153 9.39 7.13 -3.31
C PRO A 153 7.89 7.03 -3.58
N VAL A 154 7.09 6.80 -2.53
CA VAL A 154 5.65 6.56 -2.68
C VAL A 154 4.89 7.71 -3.34
N GLU A 155 5.25 8.97 -3.06
CA GLU A 155 4.60 10.13 -3.70
C GLU A 155 4.89 10.17 -5.21
N GLU A 156 6.12 9.87 -5.60
CA GLU A 156 6.51 9.78 -7.01
C GLU A 156 5.75 8.66 -7.74
N ALA A 157 5.64 7.50 -7.10
CA ALA A 157 4.86 6.37 -7.62
C ALA A 157 3.37 6.69 -7.79
N VAL A 158 2.78 7.42 -6.83
CA VAL A 158 1.38 7.87 -6.92
C VAL A 158 1.19 8.87 -8.04
N ARG A 159 2.09 9.84 -8.20
CA ARG A 159 2.03 10.81 -9.32
C ARG A 159 2.09 10.10 -10.67
N GLU A 160 3.01 9.15 -10.86
CA GLU A 160 3.11 8.35 -12.09
C GLU A 160 1.83 7.55 -12.37
N ALA A 161 1.24 6.93 -11.36
CA ALA A 161 -0.02 6.21 -11.49
C ALA A 161 -1.17 7.15 -11.91
N LEU A 162 -1.24 8.35 -11.33
CA LEU A 162 -2.27 9.34 -11.64
C LEU A 162 -2.10 9.93 -13.07
N GLU A 163 -0.88 10.16 -13.51
CA GLU A 163 -0.60 10.58 -14.89
C GLU A 163 -1.01 9.51 -15.90
N THR A 164 -0.75 8.24 -15.58
CA THR A 164 -1.19 7.10 -16.40
C THR A 164 -2.71 7.01 -16.48
N LEU A 165 -3.41 7.16 -15.36
CA LEU A 165 -4.88 7.22 -15.31
C LEU A 165 -5.44 8.36 -16.16
N LYS A 166 -4.86 9.55 -16.06
CA LYS A 166 -5.26 10.72 -16.85
C LYS A 166 -5.10 10.47 -18.35
N SER A 167 -3.97 9.90 -18.74
CA SER A 167 -3.67 9.61 -20.15
C SER A 167 -4.66 8.60 -20.74
N ALA A 168 -5.01 7.55 -19.95
CA ALA A 168 -5.98 6.55 -20.36
C ALA A 168 -7.41 7.09 -20.46
N ALA A 169 -7.79 8.09 -19.67
CA ALA A 169 -9.10 8.73 -19.73
C ALA A 169 -9.27 9.67 -20.95
N ASN A 170 -8.16 10.12 -21.54
CA ASN A 170 -8.14 11.03 -22.69
C ASN A 170 -7.98 10.29 -24.04
N SER A 171 -7.82 8.96 -23.99
CA SER A 171 -7.68 8.08 -25.17
C SER A 171 -9.00 7.41 -25.53
#